data_e4a9ff17eba17bfe31ace322e0edf7b4
#
_entry.id   e4a9ff17eba17bfe31ace322e0edf7b4
#
_cell.length_a   1.000
_cell.length_b   1.000
_cell.length_c   1.000
_cell.angle_alpha   90.00
_cell.angle_beta   90.00
_cell.angle_gamma   90.00
#
_symmetry.space_group_name_H-M   'P 1'
#
loop_
_entity.id
_entity.type
_entity.pdbx_description
1 polymer ?
#
loop_
_entity_poly.entity_id
_entity_poly.type
_entity_poly.pdbx_seq_one_letter_code
_entity_poly.pdbx_strand_id
1 'polypeptide(L)'
;LEEGHRLVRCMEPSAAWGARWVSATSPMAKRYMEVATKKQSLVCLAADRNTMAGLFELMEAVGPHVAALKTHVDLVDDWSAEAWATFCEAAHKADLLIFEDRKFADIGKISRSQMAGIYDIRSWSDLVTAHLISGPDIVDGLQAGWDDVGRTGGVLLLAQMSSRGNLLHPDYTREVVEKGTAHDGVFGFIGNGSRPNELEALRTAVGDAKMIWTPGVNLAVGDGEMGQRYGDPTEAVLAGSDCIIVGSGIHKADDPGAAAAAYAAASWKGLLQRNG
;
A
#
# COMPACT_ATOMS: atom_id res chain seq x y z
N LEU A 1 -41.71 -22.89 -8.03
CA LEU A 1 -40.25 -22.98 -7.87
C LEU A 1 -39.66 -21.59 -8.05
N GLU A 2 -39.70 -20.80 -6.98
CA GLU A 2 -39.02 -19.49 -6.89
C GLU A 2 -37.67 -19.73 -6.27
N GLU A 3 -36.62 -19.79 -7.09
CA GLU A 3 -35.25 -19.65 -6.63
C GLU A 3 -34.98 -18.16 -6.35
N GLY A 4 -35.03 -17.84 -5.06
CA GLY A 4 -34.71 -16.52 -4.57
C GLY A 4 -33.25 -16.14 -4.91
N HIS A 5 -33.08 -15.29 -5.89
CA HIS A 5 -31.81 -14.56 -6.09
C HIS A 5 -31.63 -13.63 -4.88
N ARG A 6 -30.93 -14.13 -3.87
CA ARG A 6 -30.45 -13.33 -2.75
C ARG A 6 -29.43 -12.36 -3.34
N LEU A 7 -29.86 -11.16 -3.68
CA LEU A 7 -28.97 -10.04 -3.97
C LEU A 7 -28.01 -9.91 -2.78
N VAL A 8 -26.76 -10.37 -2.95
CA VAL A 8 -25.69 -10.07 -2.02
C VAL A 8 -25.53 -8.56 -2.10
N ARG A 9 -26.09 -7.83 -1.14
CA ARG A 9 -25.83 -6.39 -1.01
C ARG A 9 -24.32 -6.26 -0.83
N CYS A 10 -23.64 -5.69 -1.82
CA CYS A 10 -22.24 -5.28 -1.67
C CYS A 10 -22.18 -4.36 -0.45
N MET A 11 -21.23 -4.64 0.46
CA MET A 11 -21.00 -3.77 1.61
C MET A 11 -20.58 -2.40 1.12
N GLU A 12 -21.16 -1.35 1.70
CA GLU A 12 -20.75 0.02 1.39
C GLU A 12 -19.42 0.37 2.09
N PRO A 13 -18.53 1.15 1.46
CA PRO A 13 -17.27 1.56 2.09
C PRO A 13 -17.47 2.23 3.44
N SER A 14 -18.50 3.06 3.60
CA SER A 14 -18.83 3.71 4.87
C SER A 14 -19.11 2.71 6.01
N ALA A 15 -19.74 1.57 5.69
CA ALA A 15 -20.02 0.52 6.67
C ALA A 15 -18.76 -0.28 7.02
N ALA A 16 -17.85 -0.51 6.06
CA ALA A 16 -16.61 -1.25 6.30
C ALA A 16 -15.56 -0.42 7.05
N TRP A 17 -15.44 0.88 6.74
CA TRP A 17 -14.33 1.72 7.19
C TRP A 17 -14.69 2.68 8.34
N GLY A 18 -15.98 2.89 8.62
CA GLY A 18 -16.44 3.72 9.73
C GLY A 18 -15.83 5.13 9.74
N ALA A 19 -15.20 5.51 10.85
CA ALA A 19 -14.61 6.83 11.02
C ALA A 19 -13.56 7.19 9.95
N ARG A 20 -12.77 6.23 9.46
CA ARG A 20 -11.78 6.48 8.38
C ARG A 20 -12.43 6.92 7.09
N TRP A 21 -13.56 6.32 6.71
CA TRP A 21 -14.30 6.76 5.52
C TRP A 21 -14.77 8.19 5.64
N VAL A 22 -15.25 8.60 6.82
CA VAL A 22 -15.73 9.96 7.06
C VAL A 22 -14.58 10.96 7.09
N SER A 23 -13.48 10.62 7.78
CA SER A 23 -12.35 11.51 8.02
C SER A 23 -11.39 11.65 6.83
N ALA A 24 -11.35 10.67 5.92
CA ALA A 24 -10.45 10.71 4.77
C ALA A 24 -10.84 11.83 3.80
N THR A 25 -9.95 12.79 3.61
CA THR A 25 -10.09 13.90 2.65
C THR A 25 -9.42 13.62 1.31
N SER A 26 -8.40 12.75 1.29
CA SER A 26 -7.67 12.39 0.07
C SER A 26 -8.55 11.58 -0.89
N PRO A 27 -8.69 12.00 -2.17
CA PRO A 27 -9.39 11.21 -3.19
C PRO A 27 -8.78 9.81 -3.38
N MET A 28 -7.45 9.70 -3.27
CA MET A 28 -6.76 8.42 -3.38
C MET A 28 -7.09 7.48 -2.21
N ALA A 29 -7.26 8.01 -0.98
CA ALA A 29 -7.68 7.20 0.16
C ALA A 29 -9.12 6.68 -0.03
N LYS A 30 -10.02 7.49 -0.56
CA LYS A 30 -11.40 7.06 -0.91
C LYS A 30 -11.37 5.95 -1.96
N ARG A 31 -10.62 6.13 -3.04
CA ARG A 31 -10.45 5.11 -4.09
C ARG A 31 -9.89 3.81 -3.53
N TYR A 32 -8.87 3.86 -2.68
CA TYR A 32 -8.33 2.67 -2.03
C TYR A 32 -9.41 1.93 -1.22
N MET A 33 -10.14 2.66 -0.37
CA MET A 33 -11.20 2.07 0.46
C MET A 33 -12.32 1.46 -0.36
N GLU A 34 -12.70 2.05 -1.49
CA GLU A 34 -13.68 1.50 -2.45
C GLU A 34 -13.19 0.19 -3.05
N VAL A 35 -11.96 0.17 -3.56
CA VAL A 35 -11.35 -1.04 -4.14
C VAL A 35 -11.22 -2.15 -3.10
N ALA A 36 -10.70 -1.83 -1.92
CA ALA A 36 -10.55 -2.79 -0.82
C ALA A 36 -11.89 -3.37 -0.37
N THR A 37 -12.94 -2.54 -0.30
CA THR A 37 -14.30 -2.99 0.04
C THR A 37 -14.89 -3.89 -1.05
N LYS A 38 -14.76 -3.51 -2.31
CA LYS A 38 -15.24 -4.30 -3.46
C LYS A 38 -14.60 -5.70 -3.48
N LYS A 39 -13.30 -5.77 -3.21
CA LYS A 39 -12.53 -7.02 -3.21
C LYS A 39 -12.53 -7.75 -1.86
N GLN A 40 -13.07 -7.14 -0.81
CA GLN A 40 -13.01 -7.63 0.58
C GLN A 40 -11.57 -8.01 0.97
N SER A 41 -10.63 -7.11 0.69
CA SER A 41 -9.20 -7.35 0.85
C SER A 41 -8.45 -6.08 1.22
N LEU A 42 -7.58 -6.16 2.21
CA LEU A 42 -6.62 -5.11 2.58
C LEU A 42 -5.20 -5.47 2.11
N VAL A 43 -5.06 -6.29 1.08
CA VAL A 43 -3.76 -6.77 0.62
C VAL A 43 -3.20 -5.86 -0.46
N CYS A 44 -1.96 -5.42 -0.25
CA CYS A 44 -1.06 -4.93 -1.29
C CYS A 44 -0.01 -6.01 -1.53
N LEU A 45 0.06 -6.57 -2.75
CA LEU A 45 1.08 -7.55 -3.09
C LEU A 45 2.39 -6.84 -3.45
N ALA A 46 3.50 -7.21 -2.80
CA ALA A 46 4.84 -6.91 -3.31
C ALA A 46 5.11 -7.82 -4.52
N ALA A 47 4.94 -7.26 -5.73
CA ALA A 47 5.06 -7.98 -6.99
C ALA A 47 6.53 -8.06 -7.43
N ASP A 48 7.37 -8.67 -6.60
CA ASP A 48 8.82 -8.77 -6.80
C ASP A 48 9.13 -9.83 -7.88
N ARG A 49 8.88 -9.48 -9.14
CA ARG A 49 9.23 -10.23 -10.35
C ARG A 49 10.18 -9.39 -11.20
N ASN A 50 11.12 -10.06 -11.85
CA ASN A 50 12.15 -9.42 -12.67
C ASN A 50 11.87 -9.47 -14.18
N THR A 51 10.70 -9.96 -14.60
CA THR A 51 10.27 -9.96 -16.01
C THR A 51 8.84 -9.47 -16.14
N MET A 52 8.54 -8.84 -17.29
CA MET A 52 7.20 -8.40 -17.61
C MET A 52 6.20 -9.57 -17.65
N ALA A 53 6.59 -10.70 -18.26
CA ALA A 53 5.74 -11.90 -18.29
C ALA A 53 5.38 -12.39 -16.88
N GLY A 54 6.37 -12.47 -15.98
CA GLY A 54 6.16 -12.88 -14.60
C GLY A 54 5.28 -11.90 -13.79
N LEU A 55 5.34 -10.60 -14.11
CA LEU A 55 4.44 -9.60 -13.51
C LEU A 55 3.00 -9.80 -13.97
N PHE A 56 2.77 -10.03 -15.27
CA PHE A 56 1.44 -10.29 -15.81
C PHE A 56 0.82 -11.57 -15.24
N GLU A 57 1.57 -12.69 -15.24
CA GLU A 57 1.10 -13.96 -14.66
C GLU A 57 0.71 -13.78 -13.18
N LEU A 58 1.56 -13.11 -12.42
CA LEU A 58 1.28 -12.89 -11.00
C LEU A 58 0.05 -12.00 -10.81
N MET A 59 -0.06 -10.89 -11.55
CA MET A 59 -1.20 -10.00 -11.49
C MET A 59 -2.52 -10.71 -11.85
N GLU A 60 -2.53 -11.56 -12.88
CA GLU A 60 -3.72 -12.34 -13.26
C GLU A 60 -4.15 -13.30 -12.17
N ALA A 61 -3.19 -14.00 -11.55
CA ALA A 61 -3.47 -14.96 -10.49
C ALA A 61 -4.03 -14.31 -9.22
N VAL A 62 -3.51 -13.13 -8.83
CA VAL A 62 -3.84 -12.50 -7.54
C VAL A 62 -4.85 -11.36 -7.64
N GLY A 63 -5.04 -10.80 -8.82
CA GLY A 63 -5.84 -9.59 -9.05
C GLY A 63 -7.21 -9.56 -8.38
N PRO A 64 -7.99 -10.66 -8.36
CA PRO A 64 -9.27 -10.71 -7.64
C PRO A 64 -9.15 -10.53 -6.12
N HIS A 65 -7.98 -10.80 -5.53
CA HIS A 65 -7.77 -10.93 -4.09
C HIS A 65 -6.90 -9.83 -3.48
N VAL A 66 -6.36 -8.91 -4.28
CA VAL A 66 -5.51 -7.82 -3.78
C VAL A 66 -6.06 -6.46 -4.20
N ALA A 67 -5.86 -5.43 -3.36
CA ALA A 67 -6.32 -4.07 -3.65
C ALA A 67 -5.25 -3.24 -4.37
N ALA A 68 -3.98 -3.61 -4.23
CA ALA A 68 -2.86 -2.89 -4.82
C ALA A 68 -1.70 -3.83 -5.18
N LEU A 69 -0.88 -3.38 -6.11
CA LEU A 69 0.41 -3.98 -6.46
C LEU A 69 1.53 -3.00 -6.08
N LYS A 70 2.45 -3.45 -5.23
CA LYS A 70 3.70 -2.73 -4.96
C LYS A 70 4.75 -3.17 -5.96
N THR A 71 5.33 -2.23 -6.64
CA THR A 71 6.35 -2.46 -7.68
C THR A 71 7.70 -1.85 -7.31
N HIS A 72 8.73 -2.37 -7.93
CA HIS A 72 10.06 -1.81 -8.05
C HIS A 72 10.42 -1.86 -9.54
N VAL A 73 10.06 -0.85 -10.29
CA VAL A 73 10.18 -0.83 -11.75
C VAL A 73 11.62 -1.04 -12.23
N ASP A 74 12.58 -0.62 -11.43
CA ASP A 74 14.02 -0.76 -11.69
C ASP A 74 14.59 -2.19 -11.46
N LEU A 75 13.76 -3.14 -11.01
CA LEU A 75 14.12 -4.56 -10.90
C LEU A 75 13.68 -5.39 -12.12
N VAL A 76 13.03 -4.79 -13.11
CA VAL A 76 12.49 -5.51 -14.29
C VAL A 76 13.52 -5.53 -15.40
N ASP A 77 14.09 -6.70 -15.67
CA ASP A 77 15.21 -6.90 -16.59
C ASP A 77 14.84 -6.60 -18.06
N ASP A 78 13.61 -6.94 -18.45
CA ASP A 78 13.05 -6.76 -19.80
C ASP A 78 12.08 -5.55 -19.89
N TRP A 79 12.27 -4.55 -19.01
CA TRP A 79 11.45 -3.35 -18.99
C TRP A 79 11.50 -2.58 -20.34
N SER A 80 10.33 -2.17 -20.79
CA SER A 80 10.18 -1.14 -21.80
C SER A 80 9.00 -0.24 -21.46
N ALA A 81 9.03 1.01 -21.89
CA ALA A 81 7.96 1.97 -21.61
C ALA A 81 6.59 1.47 -22.11
N GLU A 82 6.56 0.84 -23.30
CA GLU A 82 5.33 0.29 -23.90
C GLU A 82 4.78 -0.90 -23.13
N ALA A 83 5.63 -1.88 -22.79
CA ALA A 83 5.21 -3.05 -22.01
C ALA A 83 4.75 -2.65 -20.62
N TRP A 84 5.44 -1.69 -19.98
CA TRP A 84 5.07 -1.18 -18.67
C TRP A 84 3.73 -0.43 -18.69
N ALA A 85 3.48 0.42 -19.71
CA ALA A 85 2.20 1.10 -19.88
C ALA A 85 1.06 0.09 -20.03
N THR A 86 1.26 -0.97 -20.85
CA THR A 86 0.28 -2.05 -21.01
C THR A 86 -0.02 -2.77 -19.70
N PHE A 87 1.01 -3.05 -18.90
CA PHE A 87 0.86 -3.64 -17.56
C PHE A 87 0.05 -2.72 -16.63
N CYS A 88 0.38 -1.44 -16.57
CA CYS A 88 -0.32 -0.47 -15.74
C CYS A 88 -1.80 -0.31 -16.13
N GLU A 89 -2.09 -0.26 -17.43
CA GLU A 89 -3.47 -0.25 -17.91
C GLU A 89 -4.25 -1.51 -17.52
N ALA A 90 -3.63 -2.69 -17.64
CA ALA A 90 -4.25 -3.95 -17.23
C ALA A 90 -4.51 -3.98 -15.73
N ALA A 91 -3.58 -3.51 -14.91
CA ALA A 91 -3.73 -3.41 -13.46
C ALA A 91 -4.89 -2.47 -13.08
N HIS A 92 -4.96 -1.27 -13.67
CA HIS A 92 -6.06 -0.34 -13.44
C HIS A 92 -7.43 -0.88 -13.89
N LYS A 93 -7.49 -1.61 -15.02
CA LYS A 93 -8.72 -2.30 -15.48
C LYS A 93 -9.17 -3.41 -14.53
N ALA A 94 -8.22 -4.02 -13.81
CA ALA A 94 -8.49 -5.01 -12.76
C ALA A 94 -8.81 -4.38 -11.39
N ASP A 95 -9.05 -3.07 -11.33
CA ASP A 95 -9.24 -2.31 -10.09
C ASP A 95 -8.09 -2.52 -9.09
N LEU A 96 -6.85 -2.36 -9.55
CA LEU A 96 -5.66 -2.39 -8.72
C LEU A 96 -5.02 -1.00 -8.65
N LEU A 97 -4.64 -0.56 -7.46
CA LEU A 97 -3.75 0.59 -7.32
C LEU A 97 -2.32 0.15 -7.58
N ILE A 98 -1.53 1.00 -8.24
CA ILE A 98 -0.11 0.76 -8.46
C ILE A 98 0.71 1.63 -7.52
N PHE A 99 1.49 0.96 -6.69
CA PHE A 99 2.31 1.56 -5.64
C PHE A 99 3.79 1.34 -5.95
N GLU A 100 4.50 2.36 -6.37
CA GLU A 100 5.95 2.27 -6.59
C GLU A 100 6.70 2.55 -5.28
N ASP A 101 7.34 1.52 -4.73
CA ASP A 101 8.08 1.60 -3.47
C ASP A 101 9.49 2.15 -3.67
N ARG A 102 9.58 3.39 -4.13
CA ARG A 102 10.84 4.05 -4.53
C ARG A 102 11.65 4.57 -3.37
N LYS A 103 11.01 4.89 -2.24
CA LYS A 103 11.63 5.49 -1.05
C LYS A 103 12.44 6.74 -1.38
N PHE A 104 11.77 7.71 -2.05
CA PHE A 104 12.38 9.00 -2.33
C PHE A 104 12.93 9.63 -1.05
N ALA A 105 14.12 10.24 -1.11
CA ALA A 105 14.77 10.78 0.07
C ALA A 105 15.54 12.09 -0.19
N ASP A 106 15.45 12.64 -1.39
CA ASP A 106 16.10 13.88 -1.79
C ASP A 106 15.18 15.09 -1.59
N ILE A 107 15.68 16.29 -1.76
CA ILE A 107 14.89 17.53 -1.73
C ILE A 107 13.79 17.52 -2.80
N GLY A 108 12.72 18.27 -2.59
CA GLY A 108 11.52 18.24 -3.44
C GLY A 108 11.81 18.41 -4.93
N LYS A 109 12.70 19.36 -5.31
CA LYS A 109 13.10 19.59 -6.70
C LYS A 109 13.69 18.33 -7.35
N ILE A 110 14.59 17.64 -6.65
CA ILE A 110 15.25 16.44 -7.19
C ILE A 110 14.29 15.26 -7.20
N SER A 111 13.48 15.08 -6.15
CA SER A 111 12.46 14.03 -6.10
C SER A 111 11.42 14.16 -7.23
N ARG A 112 10.97 15.41 -7.57
CA ARG A 112 10.15 15.68 -8.76
C ARG A 112 10.84 15.25 -10.05
N SER A 113 12.12 15.57 -10.20
CA SER A 113 12.90 15.16 -11.38
C SER A 113 13.09 13.64 -11.46
N GLN A 114 13.26 12.96 -10.31
CA GLN A 114 13.35 11.50 -10.25
C GLN A 114 12.03 10.84 -10.66
N MET A 115 10.87 11.41 -10.30
CA MET A 115 9.57 10.94 -10.77
C MET A 115 9.41 11.05 -12.30
N ALA A 116 10.00 12.07 -12.90
CA ALA A 116 9.99 12.32 -14.34
C ALA A 116 11.13 11.64 -15.11
N GLY A 117 11.97 10.84 -14.41
CA GLY A 117 13.12 10.17 -15.00
C GLY A 117 12.74 9.08 -16.03
N ILE A 118 13.69 8.18 -16.31
CA ILE A 118 13.56 7.17 -17.38
C ILE A 118 12.30 6.30 -17.24
N TYR A 119 11.84 6.04 -16.02
CA TYR A 119 10.65 5.24 -15.77
C TYR A 119 9.35 6.03 -15.75
N ASP A 120 9.41 7.36 -15.81
CA ASP A 120 8.29 8.31 -15.77
C ASP A 120 7.20 7.91 -14.75
N ILE A 121 7.64 7.67 -13.50
CA ILE A 121 6.83 7.11 -12.40
C ILE A 121 5.53 7.89 -12.20
N ARG A 122 5.55 9.22 -12.38
CA ARG A 122 4.39 10.11 -12.27
C ARG A 122 3.25 9.78 -13.23
N SER A 123 3.57 9.18 -14.40
CA SER A 123 2.58 8.90 -15.44
C SER A 123 1.72 7.68 -15.15
N TRP A 124 2.13 6.78 -14.23
CA TRP A 124 1.44 5.52 -14.00
C TRP A 124 1.24 5.16 -12.52
N SER A 125 2.08 5.62 -11.59
CA SER A 125 1.92 5.29 -10.16
C SER A 125 0.75 6.03 -9.53
N ASP A 126 0.00 5.35 -8.67
CA ASP A 126 -1.03 5.95 -7.82
C ASP A 126 -0.47 6.34 -6.46
N LEU A 127 0.52 5.59 -5.98
CA LEU A 127 1.19 5.82 -4.70
C LEU A 127 2.71 5.68 -4.86
N VAL A 128 3.46 6.45 -4.08
CA VAL A 128 4.91 6.28 -3.90
C VAL A 128 5.29 6.37 -2.43
N THR A 129 6.45 5.78 -2.07
CA THR A 129 7.04 5.98 -0.74
C THR A 129 8.08 7.11 -0.74
N ALA A 130 8.18 7.79 0.41
CA ALA A 130 9.23 8.76 0.66
C ALA A 130 9.68 8.78 2.13
N HIS A 131 10.95 9.11 2.36
CA HIS A 131 11.45 9.52 3.65
C HIS A 131 11.30 11.03 3.82
N LEU A 132 11.00 11.48 5.03
CA LEU A 132 10.90 12.91 5.34
C LEU A 132 12.25 13.51 5.81
N ILE A 133 13.33 12.76 5.67
CA ILE A 133 14.66 13.16 6.16
C ILE A 133 15.20 14.44 5.50
N SER A 134 14.80 14.71 4.26
CA SER A 134 15.18 15.91 3.50
C SER A 134 14.26 17.12 3.75
N GLY A 135 13.26 16.98 4.65
CA GLY A 135 12.26 18.02 4.93
C GLY A 135 10.92 17.78 4.20
N PRO A 136 9.86 18.55 4.59
CA PRO A 136 8.50 18.33 4.08
C PRO A 136 8.34 18.68 2.59
N ASP A 137 9.15 19.55 2.02
CA ASP A 137 9.08 19.96 0.61
C ASP A 137 9.23 18.79 -0.38
N ILE A 138 9.70 17.62 0.08
CA ILE A 138 9.72 16.42 -0.74
C ILE A 138 8.33 16.02 -1.17
N VAL A 139 7.32 16.17 -0.32
CA VAL A 139 5.92 15.84 -0.63
C VAL A 139 5.39 16.78 -1.70
N ASP A 140 5.65 18.08 -1.58
CA ASP A 140 5.27 19.08 -2.60
C ASP A 140 5.93 18.77 -3.94
N GLY A 141 7.20 18.39 -3.93
CA GLY A 141 7.92 18.00 -5.15
C GLY A 141 7.31 16.79 -5.84
N LEU A 142 6.91 15.76 -5.09
CA LEU A 142 6.26 14.57 -5.62
C LEU A 142 4.84 14.89 -6.14
N GLN A 143 4.06 15.70 -5.42
CA GLN A 143 2.74 16.15 -5.89
C GLN A 143 2.85 16.94 -7.20
N ALA A 144 3.78 17.89 -7.28
CA ALA A 144 4.05 18.63 -8.50
C ALA A 144 4.46 17.70 -9.66
N GLY A 145 5.09 16.56 -9.38
CA GLY A 145 5.38 15.54 -10.40
C GLY A 145 4.10 14.97 -11.02
N TRP A 146 3.08 14.64 -10.24
CA TRP A 146 1.78 14.19 -10.76
C TRP A 146 1.02 15.33 -11.46
N ASP A 147 1.05 16.54 -10.91
CA ASP A 147 0.40 17.72 -11.52
C ASP A 147 0.93 18.00 -12.92
N ASP A 148 2.23 17.82 -13.18
CA ASP A 148 2.85 17.99 -14.50
C ASP A 148 2.19 17.14 -15.62
N VAL A 149 1.58 16.03 -15.25
CA VAL A 149 0.93 15.07 -16.17
C VAL A 149 -0.60 14.98 -15.94
N GLY A 150 -1.16 15.88 -15.15
CA GLY A 150 -2.61 15.95 -14.87
C GLY A 150 -3.14 14.75 -14.10
N ARG A 151 -2.32 14.13 -13.25
CA ARG A 151 -2.71 12.98 -12.40
C ARG A 151 -2.77 13.39 -10.93
N THR A 152 -3.46 12.57 -10.17
CA THR A 152 -3.49 12.65 -8.70
C THR A 152 -2.85 11.39 -8.14
N GLY A 153 -1.89 11.56 -7.24
CA GLY A 153 -1.27 10.45 -6.52
C GLY A 153 -1.17 10.72 -5.02
N GLY A 154 -0.63 9.77 -4.29
CA GLY A 154 -0.49 9.89 -2.84
C GLY A 154 0.90 9.45 -2.35
N VAL A 155 1.43 10.16 -1.36
CA VAL A 155 2.71 9.84 -0.74
C VAL A 155 2.50 9.03 0.54
N LEU A 156 3.15 7.87 0.64
CA LEU A 156 3.30 7.08 1.86
C LEU A 156 4.64 7.45 2.50
N LEU A 157 4.61 8.10 3.65
CA LEU A 157 5.81 8.46 4.40
C LEU A 157 6.27 7.28 5.28
N LEU A 158 7.58 7.00 5.29
CA LEU A 158 8.15 5.97 6.15
C LEU A 158 8.22 6.47 7.60
N ALA A 159 7.23 6.10 8.41
CA ALA A 159 7.20 6.39 9.84
C ALA A 159 7.90 5.30 10.66
N GLN A 160 7.77 4.03 10.23
CA GLN A 160 8.42 2.86 10.84
C GLN A 160 8.96 1.93 9.74
N MET A 161 9.84 1.02 10.12
CA MET A 161 10.35 -0.04 9.24
C MET A 161 10.35 -1.39 9.96
N SER A 162 10.04 -2.47 9.23
CA SER A 162 10.01 -3.84 9.77
C SER A 162 11.40 -4.49 9.83
N SER A 163 12.41 -3.93 9.15
CA SER A 163 13.78 -4.46 9.16
C SER A 163 14.47 -4.26 10.51
N ARG A 164 15.24 -5.28 10.92
CA ARG A 164 16.04 -5.23 12.15
C ARG A 164 17.18 -4.23 12.02
N GLY A 165 17.40 -3.43 13.07
CA GLY A 165 18.51 -2.49 13.12
C GLY A 165 18.34 -1.24 12.25
N ASN A 166 17.13 -0.95 11.77
CA ASN A 166 16.86 0.32 11.10
C ASN A 166 17.04 1.51 12.07
N LEU A 167 17.31 2.69 11.51
CA LEU A 167 17.66 3.90 12.27
C LEU A 167 16.47 4.84 12.49
N LEU A 168 15.24 4.41 12.22
CA LEU A 168 14.05 5.22 12.50
C LEU A 168 13.75 5.19 14.00
N HIS A 169 14.17 6.25 14.70
CA HIS A 169 13.94 6.43 16.12
C HIS A 169 12.52 6.97 16.40
N PRO A 170 11.98 6.76 17.61
CA PRO A 170 10.66 7.27 17.99
C PRO A 170 10.47 8.77 17.78
N ASP A 171 11.52 9.58 17.98
CA ASP A 171 11.49 11.01 17.74
C ASP A 171 11.30 11.34 16.24
N TYR A 172 12.01 10.61 15.36
CA TYR A 172 11.81 10.74 13.92
C TYR A 172 10.39 10.34 13.52
N THR A 173 9.88 9.23 14.05
CA THR A 173 8.48 8.80 13.79
C THR A 173 7.49 9.89 14.17
N ARG A 174 7.66 10.51 15.36
CA ARG A 174 6.80 11.59 15.84
C ARG A 174 6.82 12.78 14.87
N GLU A 175 7.99 13.25 14.46
CA GLU A 175 8.15 14.35 13.52
C GLU A 175 7.50 14.05 12.14
N VAL A 176 7.70 12.83 11.64
CA VAL A 176 7.10 12.38 10.37
C VAL A 176 5.59 12.39 10.45
N VAL A 177 5.02 11.88 11.56
CA VAL A 177 3.57 11.84 11.76
C VAL A 177 3.00 13.24 11.89
N GLU A 178 3.60 14.11 12.71
CA GLU A 178 3.15 15.49 12.90
C GLU A 178 3.11 16.26 11.58
N LYS A 179 4.21 16.26 10.83
CA LYS A 179 4.31 16.98 9.54
C LYS A 179 3.44 16.31 8.47
N GLY A 180 3.41 14.98 8.42
CA GLY A 180 2.67 14.25 7.40
C GLY A 180 1.16 14.30 7.58
N THR A 181 0.65 14.30 8.80
CA THR A 181 -0.81 14.43 9.05
C THR A 181 -1.34 15.81 8.66
N ALA A 182 -0.50 16.83 8.80
CA ALA A 182 -0.83 18.21 8.42
C ALA A 182 -0.77 18.49 6.91
N HIS A 183 -0.21 17.55 6.11
CA HIS A 183 0.04 17.78 4.69
C HIS A 183 -0.97 17.03 3.81
N ASP A 184 -1.67 17.75 2.92
CA ASP A 184 -2.74 17.18 2.08
C ASP A 184 -2.21 16.13 1.07
N GLY A 185 -1.02 16.32 0.53
CA GLY A 185 -0.37 15.38 -0.40
C GLY A 185 0.06 14.05 0.23
N VAL A 186 0.04 13.94 1.56
CA VAL A 186 0.32 12.69 2.26
C VAL A 186 -0.93 11.83 2.31
N PHE A 187 -0.88 10.70 1.61
CA PHE A 187 -1.90 9.66 1.65
C PHE A 187 -1.90 8.92 3.00
N GLY A 188 -0.70 8.62 3.50
CA GLY A 188 -0.55 7.88 4.74
C GLY A 188 0.90 7.58 5.10
N PHE A 189 1.07 6.55 5.92
CA PHE A 189 2.34 6.18 6.52
C PHE A 189 2.63 4.70 6.34
N ILE A 190 3.91 4.37 6.23
CA ILE A 190 4.39 3.00 6.38
C ILE A 190 4.64 2.75 7.86
N GLY A 191 3.92 1.75 8.40
CA GLY A 191 4.07 1.25 9.76
C GLY A 191 4.79 -0.10 9.81
N ASN A 192 4.94 -0.67 11.01
CA ASN A 192 5.60 -1.97 11.23
C ASN A 192 4.58 -3.04 11.64
N GLY A 193 4.16 -3.88 10.68
CA GLY A 193 3.18 -4.94 10.91
C GLY A 193 3.66 -6.08 11.80
N SER A 194 4.97 -6.20 12.06
CA SER A 194 5.53 -7.22 12.96
C SER A 194 5.47 -6.83 14.45
N ARG A 195 5.00 -5.62 14.76
CA ARG A 195 4.97 -5.08 16.14
C ARG A 195 3.64 -4.39 16.42
N PRO A 196 2.60 -5.14 16.82
CA PRO A 196 1.26 -4.59 17.04
C PRO A 196 1.22 -3.40 18.00
N ASN A 197 1.93 -3.45 19.14
CA ASN A 197 1.94 -2.35 20.12
C ASN A 197 2.53 -1.04 19.54
N GLU A 198 3.60 -1.12 18.72
CA GLU A 198 4.18 0.05 18.06
C GLU A 198 3.23 0.59 16.98
N LEU A 199 2.48 -0.31 16.33
CA LEU A 199 1.49 0.04 15.33
C LEU A 199 0.25 0.71 15.93
N GLU A 200 -0.25 0.24 17.08
CA GLU A 200 -1.33 0.88 17.83
C GLU A 200 -0.96 2.31 18.27
N ALA A 201 0.27 2.49 18.75
CA ALA A 201 0.78 3.82 19.08
C ALA A 201 0.85 4.73 17.84
N LEU A 202 1.30 4.20 16.70
CA LEU A 202 1.31 4.92 15.43
C LEU A 202 -0.11 5.30 14.99
N ARG A 203 -1.08 4.34 15.06
CA ARG A 203 -2.48 4.62 14.72
C ARG A 203 -3.08 5.72 15.59
N THR A 204 -2.81 5.68 16.87
CA THR A 204 -3.27 6.70 17.82
C THR A 204 -2.73 8.08 17.44
N ALA A 205 -1.46 8.18 17.06
CA ALA A 205 -0.82 9.44 16.69
C ALA A 205 -1.32 9.95 15.31
N VAL A 206 -1.56 9.05 14.34
CA VAL A 206 -2.01 9.40 12.98
C VAL A 206 -3.50 9.79 12.96
N GLY A 207 -4.33 9.18 13.83
CA GLY A 207 -5.80 9.35 13.80
C GLY A 207 -6.45 8.67 12.59
N ASP A 208 -7.64 9.11 12.21
CA ASP A 208 -8.48 8.44 11.19
C ASP A 208 -8.33 9.00 9.76
N ALA A 209 -7.74 10.18 9.61
CA ALA A 209 -7.70 10.88 8.32
C ALA A 209 -6.67 10.32 7.32
N LYS A 210 -5.63 9.65 7.80
CA LYS A 210 -4.53 9.12 6.98
C LYS A 210 -4.43 7.60 7.10
N MET A 211 -4.02 6.95 6.01
CA MET A 211 -3.85 5.51 5.94
C MET A 211 -2.56 5.04 6.62
N ILE A 212 -2.54 3.82 7.14
CA ILE A 212 -1.32 3.13 7.57
C ILE A 212 -1.20 1.82 6.79
N TRP A 213 -0.13 1.70 6.02
CA TRP A 213 0.20 0.49 5.26
C TRP A 213 1.39 -0.21 5.91
N THR A 214 1.33 -1.52 6.08
CA THR A 214 2.32 -2.25 6.88
C THR A 214 2.93 -3.43 6.14
N PRO A 215 4.24 -3.39 5.84
CA PRO A 215 5.03 -4.58 5.58
C PRO A 215 5.30 -5.36 6.88
N GLY A 216 5.96 -6.52 6.76
CA GLY A 216 6.32 -7.33 7.92
C GLY A 216 5.18 -8.18 8.45
N VAL A 217 4.31 -8.67 7.57
CA VAL A 217 3.22 -9.58 7.91
C VAL A 217 3.32 -10.87 7.13
N ASN A 218 3.01 -12.00 7.78
CA ASN A 218 2.94 -13.32 7.15
C ASN A 218 1.98 -14.21 7.94
N LEU A 219 1.20 -15.05 7.26
CA LEU A 219 0.37 -16.07 7.91
C LEU A 219 1.22 -17.08 8.71
N ALA A 220 2.46 -17.32 8.27
CA ALA A 220 3.50 -18.00 9.06
C ALA A 220 4.32 -16.96 9.83
N VAL A 221 3.94 -16.72 11.08
CA VAL A 221 4.62 -15.75 11.97
C VAL A 221 6.06 -16.19 12.27
N GLY A 222 7.00 -15.24 12.29
CA GLY A 222 8.39 -15.51 12.67
C GLY A 222 9.42 -14.61 11.98
N ASP A 223 10.69 -15.03 12.03
CA ASP A 223 11.78 -14.33 11.36
C ASP A 223 11.90 -14.79 9.89
N GLY A 224 12.00 -13.83 8.99
CA GLY A 224 12.29 -14.03 7.58
C GLY A 224 13.77 -13.85 7.24
N GLU A 225 14.08 -13.92 5.95
CA GLU A 225 15.43 -13.73 5.43
C GLU A 225 15.92 -12.27 5.59
N MET A 226 17.24 -12.05 5.62
CA MET A 226 17.88 -10.72 5.62
C MET A 226 17.40 -9.77 6.74
N GLY A 227 17.02 -10.31 7.90
CA GLY A 227 16.59 -9.51 9.05
C GLY A 227 15.13 -9.02 8.99
N GLN A 228 14.33 -9.51 8.07
CA GLN A 228 12.89 -9.26 8.04
C GLN A 228 12.21 -9.97 9.21
N ARG A 229 11.15 -9.35 9.78
CA ARG A 229 10.28 -9.93 10.80
C ARG A 229 8.85 -9.96 10.28
N TYR A 230 8.09 -10.97 10.72
CA TYR A 230 6.70 -11.16 10.32
C TYR A 230 5.78 -11.28 11.52
N GLY A 231 4.70 -10.49 11.51
CA GLY A 231 3.56 -10.58 12.42
C GLY A 231 2.33 -11.20 11.74
N ASP A 232 1.30 -11.50 12.53
CA ASP A 232 0.02 -11.99 12.01
C ASP A 232 -0.74 -10.89 11.25
N PRO A 233 -1.30 -11.18 10.05
CA PRO A 233 -2.06 -10.22 9.26
C PRO A 233 -3.30 -9.66 9.97
N THR A 234 -4.05 -10.50 10.68
CA THR A 234 -5.26 -10.07 11.40
C THR A 234 -4.91 -9.15 12.56
N GLU A 235 -3.88 -9.52 13.35
CA GLU A 235 -3.39 -8.70 14.47
C GLU A 235 -2.86 -7.34 13.97
N ALA A 236 -2.14 -7.30 12.86
CA ALA A 236 -1.69 -6.05 12.27
C ALA A 236 -2.86 -5.13 11.91
N VAL A 237 -3.93 -5.68 11.33
CA VAL A 237 -5.15 -4.90 11.00
C VAL A 237 -5.88 -4.45 12.27
N LEU A 238 -6.01 -5.29 13.27
CA LEU A 238 -6.62 -4.94 14.55
C LEU A 238 -5.82 -3.82 15.25
N ALA A 239 -4.49 -3.87 15.17
CA ALA A 239 -3.59 -2.84 15.71
C ALA A 239 -3.59 -1.51 14.91
N GLY A 240 -4.30 -1.44 13.78
CA GLY A 240 -4.49 -0.18 13.06
C GLY A 240 -3.96 -0.12 11.64
N SER A 241 -3.43 -1.21 11.08
CA SER A 241 -3.10 -1.28 9.65
C SER A 241 -4.35 -1.16 8.80
N ASP A 242 -4.29 -0.35 7.76
CA ASP A 242 -5.36 -0.23 6.75
C ASP A 242 -5.04 -1.06 5.51
N CYS A 243 -3.77 -1.44 5.32
CA CYS A 243 -3.32 -2.30 4.24
C CYS A 243 -2.09 -3.08 4.70
N ILE A 244 -2.09 -4.39 4.46
CA ILE A 244 -0.93 -5.25 4.67
C ILE A 244 -0.16 -5.42 3.36
N ILE A 245 1.14 -5.16 3.37
CA ILE A 245 2.02 -5.37 2.22
C ILE A 245 2.66 -6.75 2.38
N VAL A 246 2.26 -7.67 1.50
CA VAL A 246 2.70 -9.08 1.54
C VAL A 246 3.57 -9.38 0.32
N GLY A 247 4.73 -9.93 0.54
CA GLY A 247 5.68 -10.34 -0.52
C GLY A 247 5.73 -11.87 -0.67
N SER A 248 6.79 -12.47 -0.14
CA SER A 248 7.11 -13.89 -0.30
C SER A 248 6.00 -14.86 0.11
N GLY A 249 5.16 -14.48 1.08
CA GLY A 249 4.01 -15.29 1.51
C GLY A 249 2.96 -15.51 0.41
N ILE A 250 2.97 -14.68 -0.65
CA ILE A 250 2.10 -14.83 -1.81
C ILE A 250 2.93 -15.21 -3.04
N HIS A 251 3.91 -14.41 -3.45
CA HIS A 251 4.57 -14.59 -4.74
C HIS A 251 5.50 -15.81 -4.82
N LYS A 252 5.89 -16.41 -3.68
CA LYS A 252 6.65 -17.66 -3.60
C LYS A 252 5.78 -18.89 -3.26
N ALA A 253 4.47 -18.73 -3.08
CA ALA A 253 3.57 -19.83 -2.83
C ALA A 253 3.40 -20.70 -4.10
N ASP A 254 3.13 -21.98 -3.93
CA ASP A 254 2.84 -22.90 -5.04
C ASP A 254 1.60 -22.45 -5.83
N ASP A 255 0.60 -21.89 -5.14
CA ASP A 255 -0.58 -21.24 -5.71
C ASP A 255 -0.69 -19.81 -5.16
N PRO A 256 -0.17 -18.79 -5.87
CA PRO A 256 -0.24 -17.41 -5.45
C PRO A 256 -1.68 -16.88 -5.31
N GLY A 257 -2.62 -17.35 -6.14
CA GLY A 257 -4.03 -16.94 -6.08
C GLY A 257 -4.69 -17.41 -4.78
N ALA A 258 -4.53 -18.71 -4.43
CA ALA A 258 -5.04 -19.27 -3.18
C ALA A 258 -4.40 -18.60 -1.96
N ALA A 259 -3.09 -18.33 -2.01
CA ALA A 259 -2.39 -17.61 -0.95
C ALA A 259 -2.96 -16.18 -0.79
N ALA A 260 -3.11 -15.44 -1.88
CA ALA A 260 -3.67 -14.08 -1.86
C ALA A 260 -5.10 -14.07 -1.28
N ALA A 261 -5.94 -15.05 -1.64
CA ALA A 261 -7.28 -15.21 -1.07
C ALA A 261 -7.27 -15.43 0.45
N ALA A 262 -6.32 -16.22 0.97
CA ALA A 262 -6.17 -16.44 2.41
C ALA A 262 -5.78 -15.14 3.16
N TYR A 263 -4.82 -14.37 2.64
CA TYR A 263 -4.46 -13.07 3.19
C TYR A 263 -5.60 -12.05 3.09
N ALA A 264 -6.35 -12.04 1.99
CA ALA A 264 -7.53 -11.20 1.83
C ALA A 264 -8.56 -11.49 2.91
N ALA A 265 -8.93 -12.76 3.11
CA ALA A 265 -9.90 -13.18 4.12
C ALA A 265 -9.44 -12.80 5.54
N ALA A 266 -8.17 -13.02 5.89
CA ALA A 266 -7.62 -12.69 7.21
C ALA A 266 -7.64 -11.17 7.46
N SER A 267 -7.17 -10.37 6.50
CA SER A 267 -7.12 -8.92 6.63
C SER A 267 -8.53 -8.29 6.66
N TRP A 268 -9.44 -8.75 5.83
CA TRP A 268 -10.82 -8.27 5.79
C TRP A 268 -11.58 -8.59 7.09
N LYS A 269 -11.41 -9.80 7.61
CA LYS A 269 -11.93 -10.18 8.93
C LYS A 269 -11.45 -9.22 10.02
N GLY A 270 -10.14 -8.90 10.04
CA GLY A 270 -9.57 -7.95 10.98
C GLY A 270 -10.20 -6.56 10.88
N LEU A 271 -10.46 -6.06 9.66
CA LEU A 271 -11.13 -4.76 9.45
C LEU A 271 -12.53 -4.74 10.04
N LEU A 272 -13.33 -5.77 9.75
CA LEU A 272 -14.70 -5.86 10.28
C LEU A 272 -14.74 -5.98 11.80
N GLN A 273 -13.80 -6.72 12.40
CA GLN A 273 -13.70 -6.82 13.86
C GLN A 273 -13.26 -5.50 14.52
N ARG A 274 -12.40 -4.72 13.84
CA ARG A 274 -11.92 -3.43 14.36
C ARG A 274 -13.01 -2.36 14.35
N ASN A 275 -13.94 -2.40 13.41
CA ASN A 275 -14.96 -1.36 13.19
C ASN A 275 -16.38 -1.79 13.61
N GLY A 276 -16.58 -3.02 14.04
CA GLY A 276 -17.86 -3.54 14.60
C GLY A 276 -17.84 -3.47 16.09
#